data_45b8a08ec13fd0aff5596f6700491a03
#
_entry.id   45b8a08ec13fd0aff5596f6700491a03
#
_cell.length_a   1.000
_cell.length_b   1.000
_cell.length_c   1.000
_cell.angle_alpha   90.00
_cell.angle_beta   90.00
_cell.angle_gamma   90.00
#
_symmetry.space_group_name_H-M   'P 1'
#
loop_
_entity.id
_entity.type
_entity.pdbx_description
1 polymer ?
#
loop_
_entity_poly.entity_id
_entity_poly.type
_entity_poly.pdbx_seq_one_letter_code
_entity_poly.pdbx_strand_id
1 'polypeptide(L)'
;VLQVIFSLVIAGFVMMNRESFARFLGAPNQQTADYVIQYITWIAPFSCVYLLSYSFEILLKTDGYPKKATQIVIFGAVENCILDWLFVMVLHKGIQGAALATSLSQASVIVLYLHHFLSGKGVLSFKRFKPDFGILVRQVRNGFSSGVTEMSSGMVTFIFNQVILMYLTQDALVSYTIISYVN
;
A
#
# COMPACT_ATOMS: atom_id res chain seq x y z
N VAL A 1 -4.08 13.74 9.55
CA VAL A 1 -4.88 13.23 10.67
C VAL A 1 -6.00 12.32 10.13
N LEU A 2 -6.85 12.79 9.22
CA LEU A 2 -7.99 12.02 8.69
C LEU A 2 -7.55 10.73 8.04
N GLN A 3 -6.51 10.76 7.23
CA GLN A 3 -5.94 9.59 6.56
C GLN A 3 -5.43 8.54 7.54
N VAL A 4 -4.82 8.97 8.66
CA VAL A 4 -4.36 8.05 9.72
C VAL A 4 -5.56 7.37 10.37
N ILE A 5 -6.60 8.13 10.71
CA ILE A 5 -7.82 7.57 11.31
C ILE A 5 -8.45 6.57 10.35
N PHE A 6 -8.58 6.94 9.07
CA PHE A 6 -9.21 6.07 8.06
C PHE A 6 -8.41 4.78 7.83
N SER A 7 -7.07 4.87 7.78
CA SER A 7 -6.21 3.69 7.63
C SER A 7 -6.29 2.76 8.84
N LEU A 8 -6.34 3.30 10.05
CA LEU A 8 -6.49 2.48 11.26
C LEU A 8 -7.86 1.80 11.34
N VAL A 9 -8.93 2.48 10.92
CA VAL A 9 -10.27 1.88 10.86
C VAL A 9 -10.29 0.74 9.82
N ILE A 10 -9.74 0.96 8.63
CA ILE A 10 -9.66 -0.08 7.59
C ILE A 10 -8.79 -1.24 8.07
N ALA A 11 -7.62 -0.98 8.63
CA ALA A 11 -6.75 -2.02 9.16
C ALA A 11 -7.46 -2.86 10.24
N GLY A 12 -8.14 -2.21 11.18
CA GLY A 12 -8.91 -2.88 12.22
C GLY A 12 -10.04 -3.73 11.63
N PHE A 13 -10.79 -3.20 10.67
CA PHE A 13 -11.85 -3.94 9.99
C PHE A 13 -11.32 -5.17 9.25
N VAL A 14 -10.24 -5.03 8.50
CA VAL A 14 -9.60 -6.13 7.76
C VAL A 14 -9.04 -7.18 8.73
N MET A 15 -8.41 -6.76 9.82
CA MET A 15 -7.89 -7.68 10.84
C MET A 15 -9.00 -8.47 11.55
N MET A 16 -10.13 -7.85 11.85
CA MET A 16 -11.28 -8.52 12.47
C MET A 16 -11.95 -9.52 11.52
N ASN A 17 -11.93 -9.25 10.21
CA ASN A 17 -12.61 -10.06 9.19
C ASN A 17 -11.64 -10.79 8.25
N ARG A 18 -10.42 -11.06 8.67
CA ARG A 18 -9.33 -11.58 7.84
C ARG A 18 -9.68 -12.88 7.10
N GLU A 19 -10.43 -13.78 7.71
CA GLU A 19 -10.86 -15.03 7.10
C GLU A 19 -11.89 -14.80 5.99
N SER A 20 -12.90 -13.99 6.26
CA SER A 20 -13.90 -13.59 5.26
C SER A 20 -13.25 -12.84 4.10
N PHE A 21 -12.25 -12.01 4.40
CA PHE A 21 -11.50 -11.26 3.40
C PHE A 21 -10.65 -12.18 2.52
N ALA A 22 -9.99 -13.18 3.09
CA ALA A 22 -9.21 -14.17 2.32
C ALA A 22 -10.10 -14.96 1.36
N ARG A 23 -11.28 -15.38 1.81
CA ARG A 23 -12.27 -16.07 0.96
C ARG A 23 -12.82 -15.16 -0.13
N PHE A 24 -13.13 -13.91 0.20
CA PHE A 24 -13.61 -12.92 -0.76
C PHE A 24 -12.59 -12.64 -1.87
N LEU A 25 -11.30 -12.64 -1.56
CA LEU A 25 -10.22 -12.48 -2.54
C LEU A 25 -10.05 -13.69 -3.46
N GLY A 26 -10.82 -14.76 -3.25
CA GLY A 26 -10.84 -15.91 -4.14
C GLY A 26 -9.78 -16.97 -3.82
N ALA A 27 -9.39 -17.12 -2.56
CA ALA A 27 -8.49 -18.21 -2.15
C ALA A 27 -9.12 -19.58 -2.49
N PRO A 28 -8.56 -20.34 -3.44
CA PRO A 28 -9.21 -21.54 -3.99
C PRO A 28 -9.16 -22.72 -3.03
N ASN A 29 -8.25 -22.72 -2.08
CA ASN A 29 -8.08 -23.78 -1.08
C ASN A 29 -7.67 -23.18 0.27
N GLN A 30 -7.76 -24.01 1.32
CA GLN A 30 -7.46 -23.59 2.70
C GLN A 30 -5.98 -23.15 2.85
N GLN A 31 -5.06 -23.81 2.17
CA GLN A 31 -3.64 -23.46 2.24
C GLN A 31 -3.36 -22.07 1.69
N THR A 32 -3.99 -21.71 0.56
CA THR A 32 -3.89 -20.35 0.00
C THR A 32 -4.55 -19.32 0.92
N ALA A 33 -5.70 -19.66 1.52
CA ALA A 33 -6.35 -18.78 2.50
C ALA A 33 -5.44 -18.51 3.70
N ASP A 34 -4.77 -19.52 4.23
CA ASP A 34 -3.84 -19.37 5.36
C ASP A 34 -2.65 -18.46 5.00
N TYR A 35 -2.12 -18.56 3.79
CA TYR A 35 -1.07 -17.65 3.31
C TYR A 35 -1.56 -16.20 3.18
N VAL A 36 -2.76 -16.00 2.67
CA VAL A 36 -3.37 -14.67 2.56
C VAL A 36 -3.61 -14.07 3.96
N ILE A 37 -4.12 -14.86 4.89
CA ILE A 37 -4.34 -14.43 6.28
C ILE A 37 -3.00 -14.05 6.94
N GLN A 38 -1.96 -14.85 6.77
CA GLN A 38 -0.63 -14.54 7.27
C GLN A 38 -0.12 -13.21 6.71
N TYR A 39 -0.20 -13.02 5.39
CA TYR A 39 0.24 -11.80 4.75
C TYR A 39 -0.52 -10.56 5.25
N ILE A 40 -1.84 -10.63 5.31
CA ILE A 40 -2.71 -9.55 5.83
C ILE A 40 -2.36 -9.22 7.27
N THR A 41 -2.13 -10.23 8.11
CA THR A 41 -1.81 -10.04 9.53
C THR A 41 -0.54 -9.22 9.72
N TRP A 42 0.46 -9.39 8.85
CA TRP A 42 1.71 -8.64 8.93
C TRP A 42 1.64 -7.27 8.24
N ILE A 43 0.86 -7.12 7.17
CA ILE A 43 0.83 -5.88 6.40
C ILE A 43 -0.20 -4.87 6.90
N ALA A 44 -1.34 -5.33 7.45
CA ALA A 44 -2.43 -4.45 7.86
C ALA A 44 -2.03 -3.43 8.95
N PRO A 45 -1.23 -3.76 9.98
CA PRO A 45 -0.77 -2.78 10.95
C PRO A 45 0.05 -1.63 10.33
N PHE A 46 0.75 -1.91 9.23
CA PHE A 46 1.56 -0.93 8.50
C PHE A 46 0.78 -0.14 7.44
N SER A 47 -0.51 -0.40 7.25
CA SER A 47 -1.34 0.30 6.25
C SER A 47 -1.31 1.82 6.43
N CYS A 48 -1.24 2.30 7.68
CA CYS A 48 -1.07 3.72 7.99
C CYS A 48 0.25 4.27 7.42
N VAL A 49 1.33 3.53 7.54
CA VAL A 49 2.66 3.90 7.02
C VAL A 49 2.62 3.99 5.50
N TYR A 50 1.96 3.04 4.82
CA TYR A 50 1.77 3.05 3.37
C TYR A 50 1.05 4.31 2.89
N LEU A 51 -0.12 4.58 3.47
CA LEU A 51 -0.92 5.73 3.07
C LEU A 51 -0.19 7.06 3.35
N LEU A 52 0.53 7.14 4.46
CA LEU A 52 1.34 8.32 4.77
C LEU A 52 2.51 8.48 3.81
N SER A 53 3.22 7.41 3.44
CA SER A 53 4.31 7.46 2.47
C SER A 53 3.84 8.02 1.13
N TYR A 54 2.71 7.52 0.61
CA TYR A 54 2.11 8.00 -0.62
C TYR A 54 1.74 9.49 -0.55
N SER A 55 1.16 9.93 0.58
CA SER A 55 0.83 11.35 0.76
C SER A 55 2.07 12.22 0.86
N PHE A 56 3.11 11.79 1.56
CA PHE A 56 4.36 12.54 1.65
C PHE A 56 5.10 12.60 0.32
N GLU A 57 5.01 11.57 -0.51
CA GLU A 57 5.52 11.58 -1.87
C GLU A 57 4.88 12.71 -2.70
N ILE A 58 3.54 12.78 -2.69
CA ILE A 58 2.81 13.83 -3.41
C ILE A 58 3.15 15.21 -2.85
N LEU A 59 3.18 15.35 -1.52
CA LEU A 59 3.54 16.61 -0.87
C LEU A 59 4.95 17.05 -1.23
N LEU A 60 5.91 16.13 -1.30
CA LEU A 60 7.29 16.46 -1.67
C LEU A 60 7.40 16.88 -3.14
N LYS A 61 6.63 16.27 -4.04
CA LYS A 61 6.53 16.68 -5.44
C LYS A 61 5.94 18.09 -5.58
N THR A 62 4.90 18.39 -4.82
CA THR A 62 4.24 19.72 -4.82
C THR A 62 5.06 20.79 -4.11
N ASP A 63 5.93 20.41 -3.17
CA ASP A 63 6.89 21.30 -2.49
C ASP A 63 8.08 21.72 -3.40
N GLY A 64 8.09 21.27 -4.67
CA GLY A 64 9.11 21.63 -5.66
C GLY A 64 10.30 20.66 -5.71
N TYR A 65 10.24 19.51 -5.05
CA TYR A 65 11.31 18.51 -5.00
C TYR A 65 10.96 17.18 -5.69
N PRO A 66 10.42 17.16 -6.93
CA PRO A 66 10.00 15.92 -7.58
C PRO A 66 11.15 14.92 -7.79
N LYS A 67 12.36 15.40 -8.13
CA LYS A 67 13.53 14.53 -8.27
C LYS A 67 13.87 13.80 -6.98
N LYS A 68 13.79 14.48 -5.84
CA LYS A 68 14.06 13.90 -4.53
C LYS A 68 12.96 12.88 -4.15
N ALA A 69 11.70 13.18 -4.45
CA ALA A 69 10.61 12.24 -4.24
C ALA A 69 10.86 10.94 -5.02
N THR A 70 11.21 11.03 -6.30
CA THR A 70 11.56 9.86 -7.13
C THR A 70 12.76 9.09 -6.58
N GLN A 71 13.82 9.78 -6.13
CA GLN A 71 14.97 9.11 -5.51
C GLN A 71 14.61 8.33 -4.26
N ILE A 72 13.73 8.86 -3.41
CA ILE A 72 13.25 8.16 -2.20
C ILE A 72 12.42 6.91 -2.59
N VAL A 73 11.58 7.01 -3.61
CA VAL A 73 10.80 5.85 -4.12
C VAL A 73 11.74 4.77 -4.65
N ILE A 74 12.75 5.14 -5.46
CA ILE A 74 13.74 4.19 -5.98
C ILE A 74 14.53 3.54 -4.84
N PHE A 75 14.94 4.33 -3.85
CA PHE A 75 15.61 3.80 -2.67
C PHE A 75 14.75 2.77 -1.95
N GLY A 76 13.47 3.08 -1.69
CA GLY A 76 12.53 2.14 -1.06
C GLY A 76 12.33 0.86 -1.87
N ALA A 77 12.26 0.96 -3.20
CA ALA A 77 12.13 -0.21 -4.07
C ALA A 77 13.38 -1.11 -4.02
N VAL A 78 14.57 -0.51 -4.08
CA VAL A 78 15.84 -1.26 -3.98
C VAL A 78 15.99 -1.90 -2.60
N GLU A 79 15.68 -1.16 -1.53
CA GLU A 79 15.71 -1.67 -0.16
C GLU A 79 14.72 -2.84 0.00
N ASN A 80 13.51 -2.72 -0.54
CA ASN A 80 12.52 -3.80 -0.52
C ASN A 80 13.05 -5.06 -1.21
N CYS A 81 13.62 -4.95 -2.42
CA CYS A 81 14.22 -6.09 -3.12
C CYS A 81 15.34 -6.77 -2.30
N ILE A 82 16.19 -6.00 -1.65
CA ILE A 82 17.27 -6.54 -0.81
C ILE A 82 16.68 -7.26 0.43
N LEU A 83 15.70 -6.65 1.08
CA LEU A 83 15.05 -7.22 2.26
C LEU A 83 14.22 -8.46 1.89
N ASP A 84 13.55 -8.48 0.73
CA ASP A 84 12.85 -9.66 0.22
C ASP A 84 13.83 -10.82 0.01
N TRP A 85 14.94 -10.56 -0.67
CA TRP A 85 15.98 -11.57 -0.83
C TRP A 85 16.49 -12.08 0.53
N LEU A 86 16.76 -11.20 1.47
CA LEU A 86 17.25 -11.56 2.79
C LEU A 86 16.23 -12.38 3.58
N PHE A 87 14.98 -11.92 3.68
CA PHE A 87 13.97 -12.55 4.53
C PHE A 87 13.37 -13.80 3.91
N VAL A 88 13.18 -13.83 2.59
CA VAL A 88 12.56 -14.96 1.90
C VAL A 88 13.60 -16.02 1.58
N MET A 89 14.74 -15.64 0.97
CA MET A 89 15.74 -16.59 0.48
C MET A 89 16.74 -17.01 1.55
N VAL A 90 17.28 -16.07 2.34
CA VAL A 90 18.32 -16.38 3.32
C VAL A 90 17.72 -16.84 4.66
N LEU A 91 16.70 -16.13 5.16
CA LEU A 91 16.07 -16.46 6.45
C LEU A 91 14.89 -17.43 6.33
N HIS A 92 14.51 -17.83 5.11
CA HIS A 92 13.44 -18.79 4.81
C HIS A 92 12.09 -18.48 5.50
N LYS A 93 11.77 -17.19 5.70
CA LYS A 93 10.53 -16.75 6.35
C LYS A 93 9.30 -16.78 5.43
N GLY A 94 9.47 -17.14 4.15
CA GLY A 94 8.36 -17.23 3.20
C GLY A 94 7.55 -15.94 3.09
N ILE A 95 6.23 -16.07 3.05
CA ILE A 95 5.29 -14.94 2.88
C ILE A 95 5.38 -13.91 4.02
N GLN A 96 5.63 -14.35 5.25
CA GLN A 96 5.84 -13.43 6.38
C GLN A 96 7.08 -12.56 6.17
N GLY A 97 8.14 -13.14 5.60
CA GLY A 97 9.37 -12.42 5.25
C GLY A 97 9.11 -11.33 4.22
N ALA A 98 8.36 -11.62 3.17
CA ALA A 98 7.97 -10.65 2.15
C ALA A 98 7.11 -9.50 2.74
N ALA A 99 6.13 -9.82 3.59
CA ALA A 99 5.33 -8.80 4.24
C ALA A 99 6.16 -7.89 5.16
N LEU A 100 7.12 -8.46 5.89
CA LEU A 100 8.04 -7.69 6.75
C LEU A 100 8.99 -6.82 5.92
N ALA A 101 9.55 -7.34 4.82
CA ALA A 101 10.43 -6.59 3.94
C ALA A 101 9.72 -5.35 3.38
N THR A 102 8.51 -5.53 2.89
CA THR A 102 7.69 -4.44 2.36
C THR A 102 7.33 -3.42 3.46
N SER A 103 6.96 -3.87 4.64
CA SER A 103 6.62 -2.97 5.75
C SER A 103 7.84 -2.17 6.24
N LEU A 104 9.01 -2.79 6.29
CA LEU A 104 10.24 -2.16 6.76
C LEU A 104 10.75 -1.12 5.74
N SER A 105 10.73 -1.45 4.45
CA SER A 105 11.12 -0.50 3.39
C SER A 105 10.21 0.74 3.38
N GLN A 106 8.91 0.57 3.57
CA GLN A 106 7.99 1.71 3.69
C GLN A 106 8.22 2.55 4.94
N ALA A 107 8.60 1.91 6.05
CA ALA A 107 8.99 2.64 7.25
C ALA A 107 10.26 3.48 7.03
N SER A 108 11.26 2.95 6.32
CA SER A 108 12.47 3.69 5.93
C SER A 108 12.15 4.88 5.03
N VAL A 109 11.29 4.67 4.03
CA VAL A 109 10.85 5.72 3.10
C VAL A 109 10.16 6.86 3.85
N ILE A 110 9.27 6.58 4.81
CA ILE A 110 8.59 7.61 5.59
C ILE A 110 9.57 8.43 6.45
N VAL A 111 10.60 7.79 7.00
CA VAL A 111 11.66 8.48 7.74
C VAL A 111 12.40 9.48 6.85
N LEU A 112 12.70 9.11 5.60
CA LEU A 112 13.35 10.01 4.64
C LEU A 112 12.46 11.19 4.27
N TYR A 113 11.15 10.99 4.08
CA TYR A 113 10.20 12.07 3.86
C TYR A 113 10.10 13.00 5.08
N LEU A 114 9.94 12.43 6.27
CA LEU A 114 9.88 13.21 7.51
C LEU A 114 11.14 14.05 7.73
N HIS A 115 12.32 13.45 7.47
CA HIS A 115 13.58 14.17 7.53
C HIS A 115 13.59 15.41 6.61
N HIS A 116 13.04 15.31 5.40
CA HIS A 116 12.94 16.47 4.51
C HIS A 116 12.06 17.56 5.10
N PHE A 117 10.84 17.23 5.53
CA PHE A 117 9.88 18.23 6.05
C PHE A 117 10.31 18.83 7.38
N LEU A 118 11.02 18.07 8.22
CA LEU A 118 11.57 18.56 9.48
C LEU A 118 12.82 19.44 9.27
N SER A 119 13.56 19.25 8.17
CA SER A 119 14.75 20.07 7.87
C SER A 119 14.42 21.48 7.38
N GLY A 120 13.14 21.81 7.15
CA GLY A 120 12.67 23.14 6.78
C GLY A 120 13.18 23.66 5.44
N LYS A 121 13.63 22.77 4.54
CA LYS A 121 14.19 23.13 3.23
C LYS A 121 13.14 23.47 2.18
N GLY A 122 11.88 23.09 2.43
CA GLY A 122 10.75 23.32 1.54
C GLY A 122 9.88 24.50 1.98
N VAL A 123 8.86 24.80 1.17
CA VAL A 123 7.82 25.78 1.49
C VAL A 123 6.80 25.17 2.47
N LEU A 124 6.58 23.87 2.36
CA LEU A 124 5.66 23.14 3.25
C LEU A 124 6.34 22.84 4.59
N SER A 125 5.65 23.19 5.68
CA SER A 125 6.12 22.95 7.04
C SER A 125 4.98 22.48 7.94
N PHE A 126 5.29 21.67 8.95
CA PHE A 126 4.32 21.28 9.95
C PHE A 126 3.94 22.47 10.84
N LYS A 127 2.68 22.92 10.74
CA LYS A 127 2.12 23.95 11.59
C LYS A 127 0.89 23.43 12.32
N ARG A 128 0.65 23.94 13.52
CA ARG A 128 -0.62 23.69 14.21
C ARG A 128 -1.74 24.29 13.36
N PHE A 129 -2.75 23.49 13.05
CA PHE A 129 -3.91 23.92 12.30
C PHE A 129 -5.19 23.72 13.11
N LYS A 130 -6.18 24.54 12.86
CA LYS A 130 -7.54 24.29 13.34
C LYS A 130 -8.27 23.50 12.24
N PRO A 131 -8.97 22.39 12.58
CA PRO A 131 -9.74 21.65 11.59
C PRO A 131 -10.85 22.55 11.03
N ASP A 132 -10.88 22.71 9.71
CA ASP A 132 -11.92 23.42 8.99
C ASP A 132 -12.75 22.40 8.22
N PHE A 133 -14.04 22.34 8.56
CA PHE A 133 -14.98 21.42 7.95
C PHE A 133 -15.19 21.70 6.46
N GLY A 134 -15.12 22.98 6.04
CA GLY A 134 -15.24 23.36 4.63
C GLY A 134 -14.09 22.83 3.78
N ILE A 135 -12.86 22.88 4.30
CA ILE A 135 -11.69 22.29 3.65
C ILE A 135 -11.83 20.78 3.55
N LEU A 136 -12.32 20.15 4.61
CA LEU A 136 -12.54 18.71 4.65
C LEU A 136 -13.52 18.25 3.55
N VAL A 137 -14.69 18.87 3.46
CA VAL A 137 -15.70 18.57 2.45
C VAL A 137 -15.15 18.76 1.05
N ARG A 138 -14.36 19.83 0.83
CA ARG A 138 -13.71 20.07 -0.46
C ARG A 138 -12.71 18.99 -0.81
N GLN A 139 -11.90 18.54 0.16
CA GLN A 139 -10.94 17.43 -0.05
C GLN A 139 -11.66 16.13 -0.41
N VAL A 140 -12.72 15.78 0.32
CA VAL A 140 -13.52 14.57 0.04
C VAL A 140 -14.15 14.65 -1.35
N ARG A 141 -14.75 15.80 -1.69
CA ARG A 141 -15.37 16.00 -3.01
C ARG A 141 -14.36 15.90 -4.15
N ASN A 142 -13.19 16.52 -4.02
CA ASN A 142 -12.14 16.45 -5.04
C ASN A 142 -11.53 15.06 -5.15
N GLY A 143 -11.34 14.36 -4.02
CA GLY A 143 -10.81 13.01 -3.98
C GLY A 143 -11.79 11.95 -4.48
N PHE A 144 -13.10 12.23 -4.44
CA PHE A 144 -14.13 11.26 -4.84
C PHE A 144 -13.97 10.80 -6.30
N SER A 145 -13.72 11.73 -7.22
CA SER A 145 -13.51 11.41 -8.65
C SER A 145 -12.31 10.48 -8.85
N SER A 146 -11.18 10.81 -8.24
CA SER A 146 -9.98 9.95 -8.28
C SER A 146 -10.22 8.61 -7.61
N GLY A 147 -10.94 8.61 -6.48
CA GLY A 147 -11.31 7.39 -5.76
C GLY A 147 -12.17 6.46 -6.61
N VAL A 148 -13.15 6.97 -7.35
CA VAL A 148 -13.98 6.16 -8.27
C VAL A 148 -13.12 5.55 -9.39
N THR A 149 -12.16 6.29 -9.93
CA THR A 149 -11.25 5.77 -10.96
C THR A 149 -10.40 4.63 -10.42
N GLU A 150 -9.79 4.79 -9.25
CA GLU A 150 -9.00 3.75 -8.60
C GLU A 150 -9.84 2.51 -8.24
N MET A 151 -11.04 2.73 -7.70
CA MET A 151 -11.98 1.63 -7.42
C MET A 151 -12.37 0.88 -8.69
N SER A 152 -12.60 1.58 -9.80
CA SER A 152 -12.94 0.96 -11.08
C SER A 152 -11.80 0.08 -11.59
N SER A 153 -10.56 0.55 -11.52
CA SER A 153 -9.38 -0.21 -11.88
C SER A 153 -9.22 -1.47 -11.01
N GLY A 154 -9.35 -1.32 -9.69
CA GLY A 154 -9.31 -2.44 -8.76
C GLY A 154 -10.45 -3.46 -9.01
N MET A 155 -11.66 -2.98 -9.32
CA MET A 155 -12.82 -3.84 -9.62
C MET A 155 -12.60 -4.63 -10.92
N VAL A 156 -12.06 -4.01 -11.96
CA VAL A 156 -11.69 -4.69 -13.20
C VAL A 156 -10.70 -5.81 -12.92
N THR A 157 -9.62 -5.53 -12.21
CA THR A 157 -8.62 -6.54 -11.83
C THR A 157 -9.24 -7.67 -11.02
N PHE A 158 -10.10 -7.35 -10.05
CA PHE A 158 -10.80 -8.35 -9.24
C PHE A 158 -11.70 -9.26 -10.08
N ILE A 159 -12.52 -8.69 -10.98
CA ILE A 159 -13.40 -9.45 -11.87
C ILE A 159 -12.57 -10.35 -12.79
N PHE A 160 -11.49 -9.84 -13.39
CA PHE A 160 -10.61 -10.65 -14.22
C PHE A 160 -10.00 -11.81 -13.45
N ASN A 161 -9.52 -11.60 -12.24
CA ASN A 161 -8.99 -12.68 -11.39
C ASN A 161 -10.04 -13.75 -11.11
N GLN A 162 -11.30 -13.36 -10.80
CA GLN A 162 -12.38 -14.30 -10.55
C GLN A 162 -12.74 -15.12 -11.82
N VAL A 163 -12.81 -14.45 -12.97
CA VAL A 163 -13.10 -15.10 -14.25
C VAL A 163 -11.99 -16.09 -14.62
N ILE A 164 -10.73 -15.71 -14.44
CA ILE A 164 -9.58 -16.60 -14.72
C ILE A 164 -9.63 -17.83 -13.81
N LEU A 165 -9.93 -17.65 -12.52
CA LEU A 165 -10.05 -18.77 -11.58
C LEU A 165 -11.24 -19.69 -11.88
N MET A 166 -12.32 -19.16 -12.49
CA MET A 166 -13.50 -19.97 -12.87
C MET A 166 -13.28 -20.81 -14.12
N TYR A 167 -12.58 -20.25 -15.12
CA TYR A 167 -12.52 -20.87 -16.47
C TYR A 167 -11.14 -21.38 -16.85
N LEU A 168 -10.10 -21.00 -16.13
CA LEU A 168 -8.70 -21.35 -16.43
C LEU A 168 -8.00 -21.91 -15.16
N THR A 169 -6.70 -22.19 -15.30
CA THR A 169 -5.86 -22.71 -14.22
C THR A 169 -5.23 -21.59 -13.38
N GLN A 170 -4.68 -21.96 -12.21
CA GLN A 170 -3.90 -21.02 -11.38
C GLN A 170 -2.67 -20.46 -12.10
N ASP A 171 -2.07 -21.24 -13.01
CA ASP A 171 -0.91 -20.80 -13.81
C ASP A 171 -1.28 -19.65 -14.76
N ALA A 172 -2.52 -19.66 -15.28
CA ALA A 172 -3.04 -18.58 -16.11
C ALA A 172 -3.21 -17.28 -15.29
N LEU A 173 -3.61 -17.37 -14.02
CA LEU A 173 -3.69 -16.23 -13.12
C LEU A 173 -2.32 -15.60 -12.85
N VAL A 174 -1.30 -16.45 -12.62
CA VAL A 174 0.09 -15.98 -12.44
C VAL A 174 0.58 -15.25 -13.70
N SER A 175 0.33 -15.84 -14.87
CA SER A 175 0.70 -15.22 -16.15
C SER A 175 0.00 -13.88 -16.38
N TYR A 176 -1.29 -13.79 -16.09
CA TYR A 176 -2.06 -12.55 -16.16
C TYR A 176 -1.50 -11.47 -15.20
N THR A 177 -1.18 -11.88 -13.97
CA THR A 177 -0.61 -10.97 -12.97
C THR A 177 0.71 -10.38 -13.44
N ILE A 178 1.61 -11.21 -13.98
CA ILE A 178 2.89 -10.75 -14.53
C ILE A 178 2.67 -9.74 -15.67
N ILE A 179 1.76 -10.04 -16.61
CA ILE A 179 1.44 -9.15 -17.73
C ILE A 179 0.87 -7.81 -17.24
N SER A 180 0.03 -7.84 -16.20
CA SER A 180 -0.59 -6.63 -15.63
C SER A 180 0.42 -5.69 -14.96
N TYR A 181 1.57 -6.20 -14.50
CA TYR A 181 2.65 -5.36 -13.94
C TYR A 181 3.56 -4.74 -15.00
N VAL A 182 3.53 -5.21 -16.24
CA VAL A 182 4.38 -4.70 -17.35
C VAL A 182 3.70 -3.56 -18.12
N ASN A 183 2.39 -3.41 -18.02
CA ASN A 183 1.59 -2.33 -18.63
C ASN A 183 1.39 -1.15 -17.66
#